data_61f871d3d00ee138aa68d836286b984a
#
_entry.id   61f871d3d00ee138aa68d836286b984a
#
_cell.length_a   1.000
_cell.length_b   1.000
_cell.length_c   1.000
_cell.angle_alpha   90.00
_cell.angle_beta   90.00
_cell.angle_gamma   90.00
#
_symmetry.space_group_name_H-M   'P 1'
#
loop_
_entity.id
_entity.type
_entity.pdbx_description
1 polymer ?
#
loop_
_entity_poly.entity_id
_entity_poly.type
_entity_poly.pdbx_seq_one_letter_code
_entity_poly.pdbx_strand_id
1 'polypeptide(L)'
;MKTIAVIGWKNSGKTTLVSNLVNHLSEKKFKVGVVKHAHHTFDIDHPNTDSYKIRKAGSFKTTIVSEKRLAYIEEKNTSEINIEELIQLNNGCDILIFEGFKKILYVPLPKYDWLVSLLSTVMIAKSM
;
A
#
# COMPACT_ATOMS: atom_id res chain seq x y z
N MET A 1 8.09 -6.92 11.87
CA MET A 1 7.34 -5.78 11.29
C MET A 1 5.99 -5.68 11.97
N LYS A 2 5.61 -4.49 12.42
CA LYS A 2 4.25 -4.19 12.93
C LYS A 2 3.38 -3.65 11.81
N THR A 3 2.08 -3.94 11.85
CA THR A 3 1.13 -3.49 10.83
C THR A 3 0.05 -2.60 11.44
N ILE A 4 -0.33 -1.56 10.72
CA ILE A 4 -1.39 -0.61 11.07
C ILE A 4 -2.34 -0.51 9.89
N ALA A 5 -3.65 -0.56 10.10
CA ALA A 5 -4.64 -0.30 9.08
C ALA A 5 -5.34 1.04 9.33
N VAL A 6 -5.39 1.88 8.31
CA VAL A 6 -6.14 3.13 8.31
C VAL A 6 -7.30 2.99 7.32
N ILE A 7 -8.50 2.84 7.85
CA ILE A 7 -9.72 2.63 7.07
C ILE A 7 -10.69 3.78 7.29
N GLY A 8 -11.55 4.04 6.32
CA GLY A 8 -12.54 5.12 6.42
C GLY A 8 -13.16 5.43 5.06
N TRP A 9 -14.14 6.32 5.05
CA TRP A 9 -14.82 6.76 3.85
C TRP A 9 -13.92 7.61 2.95
N LYS A 10 -14.33 7.76 1.69
CA LYS A 10 -13.69 8.70 0.77
C LYS A 10 -13.73 10.11 1.40
N ASN A 11 -12.64 10.87 1.24
CA ASN A 11 -12.47 12.22 1.79
C ASN A 11 -12.60 12.32 3.34
N SER A 12 -12.30 11.25 4.07
CA SER A 12 -12.32 11.23 5.55
C SER A 12 -10.99 11.63 6.20
N GLY A 13 -10.03 12.15 5.43
CA GLY A 13 -8.73 12.56 5.95
C GLY A 13 -7.71 11.42 6.14
N LYS A 14 -7.95 10.23 5.56
CA LYS A 14 -7.02 9.10 5.67
C LYS A 14 -5.60 9.43 5.22
N THR A 15 -5.46 10.06 4.06
CA THR A 15 -4.15 10.39 3.49
C THR A 15 -3.40 11.36 4.38
N THR A 16 -4.07 12.36 4.94
CA THR A 16 -3.49 13.31 5.90
C THR A 16 -3.02 12.58 7.16
N LEU A 17 -3.86 11.70 7.71
CA LEU A 17 -3.50 10.90 8.88
C LEU A 17 -2.30 10.00 8.60
N VAL A 18 -2.29 9.29 7.47
CA VAL A 18 -1.18 8.42 7.07
C VAL A 18 0.10 9.24 6.89
N SER A 19 0.03 10.38 6.22
CA SER A 19 1.19 11.26 6.03
C SER A 19 1.77 11.73 7.37
N ASN A 20 0.93 12.12 8.32
CA ASN A 20 1.36 12.53 9.65
C ASN A 20 1.98 11.37 10.44
N LEU A 21 1.40 10.17 10.35
CA LEU A 21 1.96 8.97 10.96
C LEU A 21 3.33 8.62 10.37
N VAL A 22 3.47 8.64 9.05
CA VAL A 22 4.75 8.38 8.37
C VAL A 22 5.80 9.39 8.83
N ASN A 23 5.46 10.68 8.84
CA ASN A 23 6.37 11.71 9.31
C ASN A 23 6.84 11.45 10.75
N HIS A 24 5.89 11.28 11.67
CA HIS A 24 6.20 11.07 13.09
C HIS A 24 7.04 9.80 13.34
N LEU A 25 6.71 8.70 12.67
CA LEU A 25 7.45 7.44 12.80
C LEU A 25 8.84 7.51 12.15
N SER A 26 8.96 8.20 11.02
CA SER A 26 10.24 8.41 10.34
C SER A 26 11.20 9.29 11.16
N GLU A 27 10.68 10.31 11.83
CA GLU A 27 11.47 11.13 12.78
C GLU A 27 12.02 10.27 13.93
N LYS A 28 11.30 9.25 14.36
CA LYS A 28 11.74 8.26 15.35
C LYS A 28 12.65 7.17 14.77
N LYS A 29 13.09 7.31 13.51
CA LYS A 29 14.00 6.40 12.80
C LYS A 29 13.42 5.02 12.47
N PHE A 30 12.10 4.87 12.50
CA PHE A 30 11.48 3.66 11.97
C PHE A 30 11.45 3.68 10.43
N LYS A 31 11.70 2.53 9.83
CA LYS A 31 11.48 2.31 8.39
C LYS A 31 10.00 2.01 8.17
N VAL A 32 9.29 2.96 7.56
CA VAL A 32 7.84 2.89 7.38
C VAL A 32 7.52 2.57 5.92
N GLY A 33 6.79 1.48 5.69
CA GLY A 33 6.16 1.15 4.42
C GLY A 33 4.70 1.57 4.43
N VAL A 34 4.17 1.91 3.26
CA VAL A 34 2.74 2.22 3.08
C VAL A 34 2.21 1.47 1.88
N VAL A 35 1.12 0.76 2.06
CA VAL A 35 0.35 0.15 0.99
C VAL A 35 -0.98 0.88 0.87
N LYS A 36 -1.19 1.54 -0.26
CA LYS A 36 -2.42 2.26 -0.55
C LYS A 36 -3.30 1.47 -1.52
N HIS A 37 -4.55 1.22 -1.14
CA HIS A 37 -5.56 0.68 -2.04
C HIS A 37 -6.17 1.79 -2.89
N ALA A 38 -5.89 1.77 -4.19
CA ALA A 38 -6.53 2.67 -5.14
C ALA A 38 -7.90 2.13 -5.56
N HIS A 39 -8.94 2.97 -5.49
CA HIS A 39 -10.31 2.58 -5.84
C HIS A 39 -10.56 2.55 -7.35
N HIS A 40 -9.69 3.14 -8.13
CA HIS A 40 -9.74 3.20 -9.60
C HIS A 40 -8.42 2.75 -10.18
N THR A 41 -8.42 2.42 -11.45
CA THR A 41 -7.18 2.23 -12.21
C THR A 41 -6.33 3.49 -12.08
N PHE A 42 -5.05 3.28 -11.80
CA PHE A 42 -4.08 4.37 -11.67
C PHE A 42 -2.90 4.13 -12.60
N ASP A 43 -2.23 5.18 -12.98
CA ASP A 43 -0.92 5.14 -13.60
C ASP A 43 0.02 6.08 -12.82
N ILE A 44 1.24 5.61 -12.57
CA ILE A 44 2.25 6.36 -11.81
C ILE A 44 3.47 6.67 -12.68
N ASP A 45 3.48 6.14 -13.89
CA ASP A 45 4.50 6.36 -14.89
C ASP A 45 4.15 7.58 -15.75
N HIS A 46 5.18 8.29 -16.22
CA HIS A 46 4.99 9.47 -17.06
C HIS A 46 4.86 9.08 -18.53
N PRO A 47 3.84 9.57 -19.25
CA PRO A 47 3.72 9.36 -20.70
C PRO A 47 5.00 9.74 -21.44
N ASN A 48 5.34 8.97 -22.47
CA ASN A 48 6.49 9.16 -23.36
C ASN A 48 7.88 8.90 -22.75
N THR A 49 7.99 8.47 -21.50
CA THR A 49 9.25 7.98 -20.96
C THR A 49 9.58 6.58 -21.52
N ASP A 50 10.83 6.15 -21.40
CA ASP A 50 11.23 4.82 -21.87
C ASP A 50 10.51 3.69 -21.11
N SER A 51 10.36 3.81 -19.80
CA SER A 51 9.60 2.87 -18.99
C SER A 51 8.14 2.79 -19.42
N TYR A 52 7.49 3.91 -19.68
CA TYR A 52 6.12 3.97 -20.20
C TYR A 52 6.00 3.24 -21.54
N LYS A 53 6.92 3.50 -22.48
CA LYS A 53 6.94 2.85 -23.82
C LYS A 53 7.11 1.33 -23.71
N ILE A 54 8.02 0.88 -22.83
CA ILE A 54 8.26 -0.55 -22.58
C ILE A 54 7.01 -1.21 -22.02
N ARG A 55 6.34 -0.59 -21.06
CA ARG A 55 5.09 -1.10 -20.49
C ARG A 55 3.98 -1.18 -21.54
N LYS A 56 3.79 -0.13 -22.33
CA LYS A 56 2.79 -0.10 -23.41
C LYS A 56 3.08 -1.10 -24.52
N ALA A 57 4.31 -1.51 -24.69
CA ALA A 57 4.69 -2.59 -25.60
C ALA A 57 4.33 -4.00 -25.08
N GLY A 58 3.89 -4.14 -23.82
CA GLY A 58 3.39 -5.38 -23.26
C GLY A 58 4.25 -5.99 -22.15
N SER A 59 5.18 -5.25 -21.55
CA SER A 59 5.96 -5.73 -20.43
C SER A 59 5.05 -6.05 -19.24
N PHE A 60 5.09 -7.29 -18.76
CA PHE A 60 4.34 -7.73 -17.60
C PHE A 60 4.87 -7.09 -16.28
N LYS A 61 6.20 -7.01 -16.16
CA LYS A 61 6.89 -6.35 -15.04
C LYS A 61 7.94 -5.40 -15.58
N THR A 62 7.95 -4.18 -15.07
CA THR A 62 8.99 -3.19 -15.40
C THR A 62 9.63 -2.69 -14.12
N THR A 63 10.92 -2.88 -13.99
CA THR A 63 11.71 -2.41 -12.86
C THR A 63 12.63 -1.30 -13.31
N ILE A 64 12.60 -0.19 -12.60
CA ILE A 64 13.46 0.97 -12.82
C ILE A 64 14.34 1.12 -11.59
N VAL A 65 15.65 1.19 -11.79
CA VAL A 65 16.60 1.28 -10.69
C VAL A 65 17.63 2.37 -10.93
N SER A 66 17.94 3.11 -9.89
CA SER A 66 19.04 4.06 -9.81
C SER A 66 19.82 3.84 -8.52
N GLU A 67 20.89 4.60 -8.30
CA GLU A 67 21.68 4.52 -7.06
C GLU A 67 20.86 4.76 -5.78
N LYS A 68 19.79 5.57 -5.88
CA LYS A 68 19.00 6.03 -4.71
C LYS A 68 17.56 5.54 -4.70
N ARG A 69 17.08 4.92 -5.78
CA ARG A 69 15.67 4.57 -5.91
C ARG A 69 15.45 3.33 -6.75
N LEU A 70 14.54 2.51 -6.28
CA LEU A 70 13.97 1.40 -7.01
C LEU A 70 12.46 1.64 -7.17
N ALA A 71 11.95 1.47 -8.37
CA ALA A 71 10.52 1.40 -8.65
C ALA A 71 10.20 0.15 -9.44
N TYR A 72 9.04 -0.42 -9.19
CA TYR A 72 8.61 -1.63 -9.85
C TYR A 72 7.11 -1.53 -10.14
N ILE A 73 6.72 -1.86 -11.35
CA ILE A 73 5.34 -1.84 -11.82
C ILE A 73 5.02 -3.21 -12.39
N GLU A 74 3.95 -3.81 -11.91
CA GLU A 74 3.41 -5.07 -12.41
C GLU A 74 2.01 -4.87 -12.95
N GLU A 75 1.76 -5.30 -14.17
CA GLU A 75 0.43 -5.33 -14.77
C GLU A 75 -0.33 -6.55 -14.24
N LYS A 76 -1.50 -6.34 -13.68
CA LYS A 76 -2.30 -7.41 -13.08
C LYS A 76 -3.45 -7.83 -13.99
N ASN A 77 -3.63 -9.13 -14.14
CA ASN A 77 -4.71 -9.73 -14.91
C ASN A 77 -5.91 -10.13 -14.04
N THR A 78 -5.82 -9.92 -12.73
CA THR A 78 -6.84 -10.27 -11.75
C THR A 78 -7.15 -9.08 -10.85
N SER A 79 -8.39 -9.00 -10.39
CA SER A 79 -8.81 -8.04 -9.37
C SER A 79 -8.48 -8.49 -7.94
N GLU A 80 -7.94 -9.69 -7.78
CA GLU A 80 -7.60 -10.24 -6.47
C GLU A 80 -6.39 -9.50 -5.88
N ILE A 81 -6.52 -9.16 -4.59
CA ILE A 81 -5.48 -8.53 -3.80
C ILE A 81 -5.00 -9.54 -2.76
N ASN A 82 -3.72 -9.92 -2.88
CA ASN A 82 -3.09 -10.82 -1.93
C ASN A 82 -2.33 -9.99 -0.88
N ILE A 83 -2.87 -9.97 0.35
CA ILE A 83 -2.29 -9.20 1.46
C ILE A 83 -0.92 -9.76 1.86
N GLU A 84 -0.71 -11.06 1.81
CA GLU A 84 0.58 -11.69 2.14
C GLU A 84 1.69 -11.25 1.19
N GLU A 85 1.38 -11.20 -0.11
CA GLU A 85 2.30 -10.70 -1.12
C GLU A 85 2.66 -9.22 -0.87
N LEU A 86 1.68 -8.38 -0.52
CA LEU A 86 1.92 -6.98 -0.19
C LEU A 86 2.80 -6.82 1.06
N ILE A 87 2.62 -7.67 2.05
CA ILE A 87 3.49 -7.72 3.24
C ILE A 87 4.92 -8.11 2.85
N GLN A 88 5.08 -9.13 2.01
CA GLN A 88 6.40 -9.59 1.54
C GLN A 88 7.14 -8.52 0.72
N LEU A 89 6.42 -7.80 -0.15
CA LEU A 89 6.99 -6.68 -0.92
C LEU A 89 7.54 -5.55 -0.02
N ASN A 90 7.02 -5.43 1.20
CA ASN A 90 7.46 -4.44 2.17
C ASN A 90 8.39 -5.03 3.25
N ASN A 91 8.98 -6.19 2.99
CA ASN A 91 9.94 -6.79 3.92
C ASN A 91 11.14 -5.85 4.13
N GLY A 92 11.59 -5.73 5.37
CA GLY A 92 12.64 -4.78 5.77
C GLY A 92 12.11 -3.46 6.33
N CYS A 93 10.78 -3.22 6.31
CA CYS A 93 10.15 -2.16 7.09
C CYS A 93 9.96 -2.58 8.54
N ASP A 94 10.06 -1.61 9.47
CA ASP A 94 9.72 -1.83 10.87
C ASP A 94 8.20 -1.79 11.09
N ILE A 95 7.54 -0.90 10.35
CA ILE A 95 6.10 -0.64 10.40
C ILE A 95 5.54 -0.59 8.98
N LEU A 96 4.41 -1.26 8.77
CA LEU A 96 3.67 -1.24 7.52
C LEU A 96 2.26 -0.68 7.74
N ILE A 97 1.90 0.36 6.99
CA ILE A 97 0.60 1.00 7.05
C ILE A 97 -0.22 0.61 5.83
N PHE A 98 -1.40 0.03 6.05
CA PHE A 98 -2.39 -0.23 5.01
C PHE A 98 -3.41 0.91 4.99
N GLU A 99 -3.56 1.61 3.86
CA GLU A 99 -4.53 2.69 3.69
C GLU A 99 -5.62 2.29 2.69
N GLY A 100 -6.87 2.33 3.12
CA GLY A 100 -8.03 2.22 2.24
C GLY A 100 -8.60 0.81 2.02
N PHE A 101 -8.08 -0.22 2.62
CA PHE A 101 -8.48 -1.63 2.46
C PHE A 101 -9.80 -2.00 3.16
N LYS A 102 -10.79 -1.11 3.13
CA LYS A 102 -12.05 -1.26 3.87
C LYS A 102 -12.78 -2.57 3.58
N LYS A 103 -12.88 -2.98 2.32
CA LYS A 103 -13.62 -4.20 1.94
C LYS A 103 -12.90 -5.48 2.37
N ILE A 104 -11.59 -5.45 2.47
CA ILE A 104 -10.77 -6.62 2.79
C ILE A 104 -10.62 -6.78 4.30
N LEU A 105 -10.45 -5.66 5.02
CA LEU A 105 -10.21 -5.64 6.45
C LEU A 105 -11.50 -5.58 7.28
N TYR A 106 -12.64 -5.29 6.67
CA TYR A 106 -13.95 -5.17 7.32
C TYR A 106 -14.84 -6.41 7.17
N VAL A 107 -14.33 -7.50 6.61
CA VAL A 107 -15.08 -8.76 6.53
C VAL A 107 -15.21 -9.37 7.92
N PRO A 108 -16.42 -9.82 8.35
CA PRO A 108 -16.60 -10.45 9.64
C PRO A 108 -15.65 -11.64 9.82
N LEU A 109 -15.02 -11.65 10.93
CA LEU A 109 -13.86 -12.40 11.43
C LEU A 109 -13.63 -13.89 11.09
N PRO A 110 -14.52 -14.73 10.58
CA PRO A 110 -14.16 -16.13 10.42
C PRO A 110 -13.18 -16.45 9.28
N LYS A 111 -12.97 -15.52 8.34
CA LYS A 111 -12.12 -15.79 7.17
C LYS A 111 -10.65 -15.36 7.30
N TYR A 112 -10.33 -14.52 8.26
CA TYR A 112 -8.99 -13.93 8.36
C TYR A 112 -8.50 -13.80 9.81
N ASP A 113 -8.66 -14.83 10.63
CA ASP A 113 -8.14 -14.85 12.02
C ASP A 113 -6.65 -14.51 12.10
N TRP A 114 -5.90 -14.89 11.07
CA TRP A 114 -4.48 -14.58 10.95
C TRP A 114 -4.21 -13.10 10.66
N LEU A 115 -5.11 -12.42 9.92
CA LEU A 115 -4.94 -11.00 9.60
C LEU A 115 -5.13 -10.12 10.83
N VAL A 116 -6.07 -10.46 11.69
CA VAL A 116 -6.30 -9.77 12.97
C VAL A 116 -5.11 -9.99 13.93
N SER A 117 -4.49 -11.16 13.88
CA SER A 117 -3.27 -11.43 14.65
C SER A 117 -2.05 -10.68 14.13
N LEU A 118 -2.02 -10.35 12.82
CA LEU A 118 -0.96 -9.57 12.18
C LEU A 118 -1.16 -8.05 12.33
N LEU A 119 -2.41 -7.58 12.40
CA LEU A 119 -2.73 -6.17 12.59
C LEU A 119 -2.65 -5.84 14.08
N SER A 120 -1.61 -5.15 14.48
CA SER A 120 -1.43 -4.72 15.86
C SER A 120 -2.35 -3.55 16.24
N THR A 121 -2.85 -2.79 15.27
CA THR A 121 -3.72 -1.62 15.48
C THR A 121 -4.54 -1.33 14.24
N VAL A 122 -5.84 -1.15 14.41
CA VAL A 122 -6.75 -0.66 13.37
C VAL A 122 -7.18 0.76 13.73
N MET A 123 -6.86 1.71 12.86
CA MET A 123 -7.29 3.10 12.99
C MET A 123 -8.41 3.39 11.99
N ILE A 124 -9.55 3.85 12.49
CA ILE A 124 -10.71 4.19 11.67
C ILE A 124 -10.79 5.71 11.57
N ALA A 125 -10.56 6.24 10.37
CA ALA A 125 -10.82 7.64 10.10
C ALA A 125 -12.31 7.84 9.85
N LYS A 126 -12.99 8.54 10.74
CA LYS A 126 -14.39 8.98 10.56
C LYS A 126 -14.39 10.32 9.82
N SER A 127 -15.31 10.48 8.86
CA SER A 127 -15.63 11.82 8.35
C SER A 127 -16.20 12.65 9.50
N MET A 128 -15.63 13.78 9.70
CA MET A 128 -16.28 14.80 10.52
C MET A 128 -17.43 15.43 9.75
#